data_ac1c977644e990b4acd270f7c620e8e6
#
_entry.id   ac1c977644e990b4acd270f7c620e8e6
#
_cell.length_a   1.000
_cell.length_b   1.000
_cell.length_c   1.000
_cell.angle_alpha   90.00
_cell.angle_beta   90.00
_cell.angle_gamma   90.00
#
_symmetry.space_group_name_H-M   'P 1'
#
loop_
_entity.id
_entity.type
_entity.pdbx_description
1 polymer ?
#
loop_
_entity_poly.entity_id
_entity_poly.type
_entity_poly.pdbx_seq_one_letter_code
_entity_poly.pdbx_strand_id
1 'polypeptide(L)'
;MQKNKIILSAIILIIIIASGFWAVKKLWIPKSVTIRTENISQPENIEPKDNTPHPYSLPAMMVQDFQGKDLTLRQALNTNEAYTQYYITYLSEGFKISGVLNVPHGNGPFPVIISNHGFVEPAYYKNGQGLKREEDFFARHGYVVLHSDYRNHASSDTDPENDIKPRTGYTEDVI
;
A
#
# COMPACT_ATOMS: atom_id res chain seq x y z
N MET A 1 38.33 61.03 11.74
CA MET A 1 38.74 59.67 12.17
C MET A 1 37.64 58.63 12.12
N GLN A 2 36.39 58.95 12.37
CA GLN A 2 35.26 57.99 12.45
C GLN A 2 34.85 57.42 11.06
N LYS A 3 34.83 58.25 10.00
CA LYS A 3 34.47 57.78 8.62
C LYS A 3 35.42 56.71 8.07
N ASN A 4 36.69 56.80 8.34
CA ASN A 4 37.68 55.83 7.84
C ASN A 4 37.56 54.46 8.53
N LYS A 5 37.08 54.39 9.77
CA LYS A 5 36.80 53.15 10.50
C LYS A 5 35.56 52.41 9.91
N ILE A 6 34.54 53.18 9.54
CA ILE A 6 33.32 52.60 8.93
C ILE A 6 33.64 52.01 7.55
N ILE A 7 34.42 52.70 6.72
CA ILE A 7 34.87 52.23 5.39
C ILE A 7 35.71 50.96 5.52
N LEU A 8 36.63 50.94 6.46
CA LEU A 8 37.49 49.77 6.72
C LEU A 8 36.66 48.55 7.17
N SER A 9 35.70 48.73 8.04
CA SER A 9 34.80 47.65 8.51
C SER A 9 33.95 47.08 7.36
N ALA A 10 33.44 47.93 6.46
CA ALA A 10 32.64 47.52 5.31
C ALA A 10 33.51 46.70 4.31
N ILE A 11 34.74 47.09 4.08
CA ILE A 11 35.68 46.34 3.19
C ILE A 11 35.99 44.96 3.78
N ILE A 12 36.26 44.87 5.09
CA ILE A 12 36.54 43.61 5.76
C ILE A 12 35.30 42.67 5.65
N LEU A 13 34.08 43.17 5.84
CA LEU A 13 32.86 42.41 5.73
C LEU A 13 32.66 41.83 4.30
N ILE A 14 32.93 42.66 3.27
CA ILE A 14 32.85 42.22 1.86
C ILE A 14 33.84 41.11 1.56
N ILE A 15 35.08 41.20 2.08
CA ILE A 15 36.11 40.17 1.88
C ILE A 15 35.70 38.86 2.55
N ILE A 16 35.11 38.90 3.75
CA ILE A 16 34.64 37.72 4.47
C ILE A 16 33.50 37.02 3.68
N ILE A 17 32.55 37.80 3.17
CA ILE A 17 31.43 37.27 2.38
C ILE A 17 31.91 36.67 1.07
N ALA A 18 32.85 37.34 0.38
CA ALA A 18 33.43 36.84 -0.89
C ALA A 18 34.24 35.55 -0.69
N SER A 19 35.04 35.48 0.39
CA SER A 19 35.81 34.28 0.71
C SER A 19 34.94 33.10 1.14
N GLY A 20 33.87 33.35 1.89
CA GLY A 20 32.85 32.36 2.26
C GLY A 20 32.12 31.79 1.03
N PHE A 21 31.76 32.65 0.11
CA PHE A 21 31.07 32.22 -1.14
C PHE A 21 32.01 31.40 -2.05
N TRP A 22 33.28 31.72 -2.09
CA TRP A 22 34.27 30.96 -2.84
C TRP A 22 34.56 29.58 -2.23
N ALA A 23 34.63 29.49 -0.92
CA ALA A 23 34.80 28.24 -0.19
C ALA A 23 33.57 27.28 -0.38
N VAL A 24 32.33 27.82 -0.34
CA VAL A 24 31.12 27.06 -0.57
C VAL A 24 31.05 26.53 -2.02
N LYS A 25 31.42 27.35 -3.01
CA LYS A 25 31.50 26.90 -4.41
C LYS A 25 32.48 25.74 -4.61
N LYS A 26 33.62 25.77 -3.92
CA LYS A 26 34.63 24.72 -4.03
C LYS A 26 34.19 23.39 -3.38
N LEU A 27 33.32 23.44 -2.37
CA LEU A 27 32.77 22.27 -1.70
C LEU A 27 31.57 21.67 -2.47
N TRP A 28 30.94 22.45 -3.36
CA TRP A 28 29.69 22.06 -4.03
C TRP A 28 29.87 21.66 -5.50
N ILE A 29 31.11 21.49 -5.97
CA ILE A 29 31.31 20.89 -7.28
C ILE A 29 31.16 19.37 -7.12
N PRO A 30 30.09 18.74 -7.64
CA PRO A 30 29.98 17.29 -7.61
C PRO A 30 31.18 16.72 -8.39
N LYS A 31 31.93 15.83 -7.74
CA LYS A 31 32.97 15.07 -8.44
C LYS A 31 32.28 14.37 -9.61
N SER A 32 32.78 14.61 -10.83
CA SER A 32 32.32 13.91 -12.01
C SER A 32 32.34 12.41 -11.74
N VAL A 33 31.19 11.78 -11.77
CA VAL A 33 31.08 10.32 -11.72
C VAL A 33 31.66 9.81 -13.03
N THR A 34 32.90 9.31 -12.97
CA THR A 34 33.49 8.58 -14.08
C THR A 34 32.76 7.25 -14.17
N ILE A 35 31.84 7.13 -15.11
CA ILE A 35 31.22 5.84 -15.44
C ILE A 35 32.37 5.01 -16.06
N ARG A 36 32.87 4.05 -15.28
CA ARG A 36 33.79 3.04 -15.77
C ARG A 36 32.95 2.15 -16.70
N THR A 37 33.14 2.31 -18.01
CA THR A 37 32.66 1.32 -18.97
C THR A 37 33.51 0.06 -18.77
N GLU A 38 33.04 -0.84 -17.91
CA GLU A 38 33.55 -2.19 -17.90
C GLU A 38 33.24 -2.80 -19.27
N ASN A 39 34.25 -3.40 -19.88
CA ASN A 39 34.12 -4.13 -21.12
C ASN A 39 32.91 -5.09 -20.98
N ILE A 40 31.87 -4.83 -21.73
CA ILE A 40 30.77 -5.78 -21.90
C ILE A 40 31.42 -6.97 -22.61
N SER A 41 31.80 -7.97 -21.80
CA SER A 41 32.14 -9.28 -22.30
C SER A 41 31.01 -9.78 -23.18
N GLN A 42 31.35 -10.44 -24.28
CA GLN A 42 30.45 -11.00 -25.29
C GLN A 42 29.21 -11.63 -24.65
N PRO A 43 28.05 -11.59 -25.32
CA PRO A 43 26.83 -12.18 -24.76
C PRO A 43 27.09 -13.66 -24.46
N GLU A 44 27.10 -13.95 -23.18
CA GLU A 44 27.03 -15.31 -22.66
C GLU A 44 25.87 -16.02 -23.39
N ASN A 45 26.10 -17.23 -23.85
CA ASN A 45 25.12 -18.03 -24.54
C ASN A 45 23.89 -18.17 -23.62
N ILE A 46 22.92 -17.27 -23.79
CA ILE A 46 21.68 -17.27 -23.00
C ILE A 46 20.91 -18.46 -23.49
N GLU A 47 20.94 -19.57 -22.75
CA GLU A 47 19.97 -20.64 -22.92
C GLU A 47 18.57 -20.00 -22.98
N PRO A 48 17.63 -20.55 -23.81
CA PRO A 48 16.30 -19.97 -23.93
C PRO A 48 15.69 -19.88 -22.55
N LYS A 49 15.57 -18.65 -22.05
CA LYS A 49 14.96 -18.35 -20.77
C LYS A 49 13.55 -18.91 -20.84
N ASP A 50 13.24 -19.84 -19.95
CA ASP A 50 11.87 -20.32 -19.78
C ASP A 50 10.99 -19.07 -19.56
N ASN A 51 10.15 -18.76 -20.55
CA ASN A 51 9.26 -17.61 -20.52
C ASN A 51 7.97 -17.91 -19.75
N THR A 52 7.90 -19.05 -19.07
CA THR A 52 6.78 -19.35 -18.18
C THR A 52 6.71 -18.28 -17.09
N PRO A 53 5.60 -17.56 -16.96
CA PRO A 53 5.46 -16.56 -15.95
C PRO A 53 5.65 -17.16 -14.56
N HIS A 54 6.41 -16.48 -13.71
CA HIS A 54 6.55 -16.89 -12.32
C HIS A 54 5.15 -17.03 -11.67
N PRO A 55 4.84 -18.07 -10.90
CA PRO A 55 3.50 -18.31 -10.34
C PRO A 55 2.89 -17.12 -9.60
N TYR A 56 3.72 -16.29 -8.98
CA TYR A 56 3.30 -15.07 -8.26
C TYR A 56 3.45 -13.78 -9.08
N SER A 57 3.57 -13.89 -10.39
CA SER A 57 3.57 -12.71 -11.27
C SER A 57 2.16 -12.32 -11.68
N LEU A 58 1.93 -11.04 -11.99
CA LEU A 58 0.64 -10.57 -12.48
C LEU A 58 0.12 -11.37 -13.69
N PRO A 59 0.92 -11.68 -14.74
CA PRO A 59 0.44 -12.52 -15.84
C PRO A 59 -0.03 -13.91 -15.41
N ALA A 60 0.60 -14.52 -14.41
CA ALA A 60 0.17 -15.82 -13.89
C ALA A 60 -1.14 -15.68 -13.09
N MET A 61 -1.26 -14.64 -12.26
CA MET A 61 -2.47 -14.38 -11.49
C MET A 61 -3.67 -14.03 -12.38
N MET A 62 -3.46 -13.29 -13.47
CA MET A 62 -4.54 -12.89 -14.40
C MET A 62 -5.21 -14.05 -15.13
N VAL A 63 -4.57 -15.22 -15.20
CA VAL A 63 -5.13 -16.43 -15.83
C VAL A 63 -5.61 -17.46 -14.79
N GLN A 64 -5.51 -17.13 -13.52
CA GLN A 64 -5.95 -17.97 -12.42
C GLN A 64 -7.47 -17.90 -12.26
N ASP A 65 -8.10 -19.03 -11.97
CA ASP A 65 -9.53 -19.10 -11.67
C ASP A 65 -9.71 -19.03 -10.13
N PHE A 66 -10.00 -17.84 -9.63
CA PHE A 66 -10.17 -17.60 -8.20
C PHE A 66 -11.50 -18.16 -7.70
N GLN A 67 -11.48 -18.85 -6.57
CA GLN A 67 -12.61 -19.57 -5.99
C GLN A 67 -13.21 -18.84 -4.78
N GLY A 68 -13.80 -17.65 -5.02
CA GLY A 68 -14.59 -16.92 -4.03
C GLY A 68 -16.07 -17.38 -4.03
N LYS A 69 -16.64 -17.68 -2.85
CA LYS A 69 -18.05 -18.11 -2.75
C LYS A 69 -18.62 -18.00 -1.35
N ASP A 70 -19.92 -18.28 -1.24
CA ASP A 70 -20.64 -18.47 0.03
C ASP A 70 -20.62 -17.25 0.97
N LEU A 71 -20.66 -16.03 0.38
CA LEU A 71 -20.81 -14.81 1.17
C LEU A 71 -22.08 -14.90 2.01
N THR A 72 -21.90 -14.87 3.32
CA THR A 72 -22.99 -14.99 4.29
C THR A 72 -23.03 -13.78 5.21
N LEU A 73 -24.17 -13.10 5.24
CA LEU A 73 -24.46 -12.11 6.27
C LEU A 73 -24.75 -12.86 7.59
N ARG A 74 -24.01 -12.48 8.62
CA ARG A 74 -24.17 -13.04 9.97
C ARG A 74 -24.98 -12.05 10.82
N GLN A 75 -24.44 -11.61 11.93
CA GLN A 75 -25.14 -10.67 12.82
C GLN A 75 -24.98 -9.22 12.38
N ALA A 76 -25.97 -8.39 12.63
CA ALA A 76 -25.83 -6.94 12.54
C ALA A 76 -24.94 -6.46 13.70
N LEU A 77 -23.88 -5.74 13.36
CA LEU A 77 -22.94 -5.16 14.32
C LEU A 77 -23.38 -3.77 14.75
N ASN A 78 -23.93 -3.02 13.81
CA ASN A 78 -24.43 -1.66 14.03
C ASN A 78 -25.50 -1.32 13.00
N THR A 79 -26.48 -0.50 13.40
CA THR A 79 -27.48 0.08 12.50
C THR A 79 -27.63 1.56 12.83
N ASN A 80 -27.60 2.40 11.82
CA ASN A 80 -27.83 3.83 11.92
C ASN A 80 -28.89 4.27 10.87
N GLU A 81 -29.12 5.55 10.71
CA GLU A 81 -30.14 6.09 9.79
C GLU A 81 -29.86 5.80 8.31
N ALA A 82 -28.60 5.57 7.93
CA ALA A 82 -28.17 5.45 6.54
C ALA A 82 -27.92 4.00 6.10
N TYR A 83 -27.38 3.17 6.97
CA TYR A 83 -26.98 1.80 6.64
C TYR A 83 -26.98 0.87 7.85
N THR A 84 -26.92 -0.43 7.58
CA THR A 84 -26.66 -1.48 8.56
C THR A 84 -25.30 -2.12 8.27
N GLN A 85 -24.45 -2.23 9.29
CA GLN A 85 -23.19 -2.96 9.24
C GLN A 85 -23.39 -4.38 9.73
N TYR A 86 -22.94 -5.34 8.93
CA TYR A 86 -23.02 -6.76 9.24
C TYR A 86 -21.62 -7.35 9.43
N TYR A 87 -21.49 -8.28 10.36
CA TYR A 87 -20.43 -9.25 10.33
C TYR A 87 -20.69 -10.23 9.20
N ILE A 88 -19.68 -10.52 8.41
CA ILE A 88 -19.78 -11.45 7.28
C ILE A 88 -18.73 -12.54 7.36
N THR A 89 -19.00 -13.63 6.64
CA THR A 89 -18.02 -14.64 6.30
C THR A 89 -18.20 -15.06 4.85
N TYR A 90 -17.12 -15.43 4.19
CA TYR A 90 -17.14 -16.03 2.85
C TYR A 90 -15.97 -17.02 2.71
N LEU A 91 -15.95 -17.79 1.64
CA LEU A 91 -14.84 -18.68 1.31
C LEU A 91 -13.99 -18.07 0.20
N SER A 92 -12.68 -18.10 0.37
CA SER A 92 -11.66 -17.75 -0.61
C SER A 92 -10.63 -18.87 -0.63
N GLU A 93 -10.43 -19.51 -1.79
CA GLU A 93 -9.49 -20.61 -1.97
C GLU A 93 -9.60 -21.71 -0.87
N GLY A 94 -10.81 -21.95 -0.38
CA GLY A 94 -11.09 -22.93 0.68
C GLY A 94 -10.92 -22.42 2.10
N PHE A 95 -10.38 -21.22 2.31
CA PHE A 95 -10.29 -20.57 3.61
C PHE A 95 -11.57 -19.79 3.91
N LYS A 96 -12.07 -19.89 5.14
CA LYS A 96 -13.14 -19.04 5.62
C LYS A 96 -12.55 -17.67 5.99
N ILE A 97 -13.02 -16.63 5.33
CA ILE A 97 -12.59 -15.26 5.57
C ILE A 97 -13.71 -14.52 6.31
N SER A 98 -13.35 -13.79 7.35
CA SER A 98 -14.25 -12.87 8.04
C SER A 98 -14.12 -11.45 7.47
N GLY A 99 -15.12 -10.61 7.78
CA GLY A 99 -15.11 -9.22 7.36
C GLY A 99 -16.33 -8.47 7.86
N VAL A 100 -16.49 -7.25 7.38
CA VAL A 100 -17.68 -6.43 7.58
C VAL A 100 -18.28 -6.01 6.25
N LEU A 101 -19.61 -5.89 6.22
CA LEU A 101 -20.38 -5.40 5.08
C LEU A 101 -21.31 -4.29 5.55
N ASN A 102 -21.12 -3.10 5.01
CA ASN A 102 -22.04 -1.99 5.23
C ASN A 102 -23.04 -1.94 4.07
N VAL A 103 -24.33 -2.09 4.38
CA VAL A 103 -25.41 -2.11 3.39
C VAL A 103 -26.29 -0.88 3.60
N PRO A 104 -26.37 0.04 2.61
CA PRO A 104 -27.26 1.20 2.69
C PRO A 104 -28.70 0.80 2.83
N HIS A 105 -29.51 1.63 3.49
CA HIS A 105 -30.96 1.48 3.51
C HIS A 105 -31.57 1.91 2.17
N GLY A 106 -32.66 1.29 1.78
CA GLY A 106 -33.41 1.62 0.56
C GLY A 106 -33.50 0.48 -0.44
N ASN A 107 -33.95 0.81 -1.64
CA ASN A 107 -34.09 -0.14 -2.72
C ASN A 107 -32.87 -0.10 -3.63
N GLY A 108 -32.11 -1.20 -3.68
CA GLY A 108 -31.00 -1.34 -4.62
C GLY A 108 -31.45 -1.41 -6.10
N PRO A 109 -30.52 -1.71 -7.02
CA PRO A 109 -29.17 -2.17 -6.74
C PRO A 109 -28.24 -1.02 -6.30
N PHE A 110 -27.33 -1.31 -5.40
CA PHE A 110 -26.29 -0.38 -4.94
C PHE A 110 -24.95 -0.71 -5.58
N PRO A 111 -24.12 0.27 -5.94
CA PRO A 111 -22.73 0.01 -6.33
C PRO A 111 -21.95 -0.54 -5.12
N VAL A 112 -20.94 -1.35 -5.41
CA VAL A 112 -20.12 -2.01 -4.37
C VAL A 112 -18.71 -1.43 -4.39
N ILE A 113 -18.16 -1.20 -3.20
CA ILE A 113 -16.74 -0.89 -2.99
C ILE A 113 -16.14 -2.00 -2.13
N ILE A 114 -15.01 -2.54 -2.56
CA ILE A 114 -14.17 -3.42 -1.75
C ILE A 114 -13.09 -2.57 -1.12
N SER A 115 -13.05 -2.54 0.20
CA SER A 115 -12.10 -1.77 1.00
C SER A 115 -11.02 -2.67 1.55
N ASN A 116 -9.77 -2.32 1.28
CA ASN A 116 -8.60 -3.10 1.65
C ASN A 116 -7.80 -2.34 2.70
N HIS A 117 -7.68 -2.92 3.90
CA HIS A 117 -6.89 -2.31 4.97
C HIS A 117 -5.38 -2.49 4.74
N GLY A 118 -4.57 -1.57 5.28
CA GLY A 118 -3.13 -1.68 5.30
C GLY A 118 -2.65 -2.76 6.29
N PHE A 119 -1.33 -2.97 6.35
CA PHE A 119 -0.76 -3.95 7.28
C PHE A 119 -1.09 -3.60 8.73
N VAL A 120 -1.68 -4.58 9.42
CA VAL A 120 -1.84 -4.62 10.87
C VAL A 120 -1.38 -6.00 11.32
N GLU A 121 -0.63 -6.07 12.40
CA GLU A 121 -0.18 -7.36 12.95
C GLU A 121 -1.40 -8.24 13.28
N PRO A 122 -1.50 -9.46 12.71
CA PRO A 122 -2.67 -10.33 12.87
C PRO A 122 -3.07 -10.57 14.32
N ALA A 123 -2.09 -10.69 15.22
CA ALA A 123 -2.34 -10.92 16.65
C ALA A 123 -3.12 -9.80 17.34
N TYR A 124 -3.10 -8.59 16.80
CA TYR A 124 -3.78 -7.41 17.37
C TYR A 124 -4.95 -6.92 16.53
N TYR A 125 -5.11 -7.47 15.32
CA TYR A 125 -6.17 -7.07 14.42
C TYR A 125 -7.57 -7.48 14.95
N LYS A 126 -8.53 -6.58 14.78
CA LYS A 126 -9.93 -6.83 15.14
C LYS A 126 -10.80 -6.70 13.90
N ASN A 127 -11.86 -7.49 13.82
CA ASN A 127 -12.81 -7.46 12.72
C ASN A 127 -13.20 -6.03 12.30
N GLY A 128 -13.01 -5.72 11.03
CA GLY A 128 -13.31 -4.42 10.43
C GLY A 128 -12.44 -3.27 10.95
N GLN A 129 -11.20 -3.55 11.35
CA GLN A 129 -10.29 -2.52 11.86
C GLN A 129 -9.62 -1.75 10.71
N GLY A 130 -9.57 -0.43 10.85
CA GLY A 130 -8.68 0.44 10.06
C GLY A 130 -9.40 1.41 9.13
N LEU A 131 -10.57 1.09 8.59
CA LEU A 131 -11.23 1.86 7.51
C LEU A 131 -12.62 2.40 7.88
N LYS A 132 -12.94 2.47 9.16
CA LYS A 132 -14.30 2.83 9.65
C LYS A 132 -14.82 4.17 9.14
N ARG A 133 -13.93 5.14 8.94
CA ARG A 133 -14.28 6.47 8.45
C ARG A 133 -14.64 6.45 6.97
N GLU A 134 -13.85 5.77 6.19
CA GLU A 134 -14.04 5.60 4.74
C GLU A 134 -15.29 4.76 4.47
N GLU A 135 -15.48 3.69 5.21
CA GLU A 135 -16.66 2.83 5.14
C GLU A 135 -17.95 3.60 5.46
N ASP A 136 -17.96 4.37 6.56
CA ASP A 136 -19.11 5.21 6.92
C ASP A 136 -19.42 6.24 5.83
N PHE A 137 -18.38 6.87 5.29
CA PHE A 137 -18.54 7.83 4.21
C PHE A 137 -19.21 7.22 2.98
N PHE A 138 -18.68 6.12 2.46
CA PHE A 138 -19.22 5.49 1.26
C PHE A 138 -20.61 4.89 1.50
N ALA A 139 -20.82 4.24 2.63
CA ALA A 139 -22.13 3.67 2.95
C ALA A 139 -23.24 4.73 3.05
N ARG A 140 -22.94 5.92 3.63
CA ARG A 140 -23.86 7.06 3.64
C ARG A 140 -24.13 7.65 2.26
N HIS A 141 -23.23 7.40 1.30
CA HIS A 141 -23.40 7.86 -0.08
C HIS A 141 -23.98 6.77 -1.01
N GLY A 142 -24.57 5.72 -0.43
CA GLY A 142 -25.32 4.73 -1.18
C GLY A 142 -24.47 3.60 -1.77
N TYR A 143 -23.26 3.38 -1.28
CA TYR A 143 -22.44 2.24 -1.68
C TYR A 143 -22.55 1.10 -0.66
N VAL A 144 -22.69 -0.11 -1.13
CA VAL A 144 -22.35 -1.28 -0.32
C VAL A 144 -20.83 -1.31 -0.16
N VAL A 145 -20.34 -1.42 1.07
CA VAL A 145 -18.89 -1.44 1.34
C VAL A 145 -18.53 -2.77 1.99
N LEU A 146 -17.75 -3.57 1.29
CA LEU A 146 -17.17 -4.81 1.79
C LEU A 146 -15.75 -4.57 2.26
N HIS A 147 -15.45 -4.91 3.50
CA HIS A 147 -14.11 -4.88 4.06
C HIS A 147 -13.74 -6.28 4.51
N SER A 148 -12.77 -6.89 3.81
CA SER A 148 -12.20 -8.17 4.16
C SER A 148 -11.23 -8.03 5.33
N ASP A 149 -11.29 -8.95 6.30
CA ASP A 149 -10.26 -9.05 7.34
C ASP A 149 -8.99 -9.75 6.82
N TYR A 150 -9.06 -10.41 5.67
CA TYR A 150 -8.07 -11.33 5.11
C TYR A 150 -7.84 -12.59 5.97
N ARG A 151 -7.26 -13.63 5.35
CA ARG A 151 -6.75 -14.80 6.09
C ARG A 151 -5.75 -14.40 7.17
N ASN A 152 -5.60 -15.16 8.20
CA ASN A 152 -4.77 -14.90 9.39
C ASN A 152 -5.24 -13.74 10.28
N HIS A 153 -6.31 -13.01 9.93
CA HIS A 153 -6.80 -11.88 10.71
C HIS A 153 -8.17 -12.15 11.33
N ALA A 154 -8.42 -11.55 12.50
CA ALA A 154 -9.68 -11.63 13.24
C ALA A 154 -10.20 -13.08 13.38
N SER A 155 -11.34 -13.40 12.75
CA SER A 155 -11.98 -14.73 12.80
C SER A 155 -11.82 -15.51 11.49
N SER A 156 -10.94 -15.05 10.60
CA SER A 156 -10.59 -15.78 9.40
C SER A 156 -9.74 -17.00 9.72
N ASP A 157 -9.78 -17.97 8.82
CA ASP A 157 -8.91 -19.15 8.93
C ASP A 157 -7.44 -18.77 8.79
N THR A 158 -6.59 -19.60 9.37
CA THR A 158 -5.15 -19.42 9.35
C THR A 158 -4.51 -20.14 8.17
N ASP A 159 -3.72 -19.41 7.38
CA ASP A 159 -2.83 -19.95 6.36
C ASP A 159 -1.38 -19.72 6.79
N PRO A 160 -0.71 -20.73 7.36
CA PRO A 160 0.67 -20.58 7.82
C PRO A 160 1.67 -20.39 6.67
N GLU A 161 1.29 -20.73 5.44
CA GLU A 161 2.14 -20.57 4.26
C GLU A 161 2.08 -19.16 3.67
N ASN A 162 1.08 -18.35 4.03
CA ASN A 162 0.90 -17.02 3.46
C ASN A 162 2.11 -16.09 3.68
N ASP A 163 2.82 -16.23 4.80
CA ASP A 163 4.02 -15.43 5.10
C ASP A 163 5.29 -15.99 4.43
N ILE A 164 5.27 -17.27 4.02
CA ILE A 164 6.36 -17.92 3.28
C ILE A 164 6.26 -17.55 1.80
N LYS A 165 5.02 -17.45 1.27
CA LYS A 165 4.69 -16.95 -0.06
C LYS A 165 4.77 -15.42 -0.08
N PRO A 166 4.75 -14.76 -1.24
CA PRO A 166 4.74 -13.29 -1.35
C PRO A 166 3.45 -12.62 -0.81
N ARG A 167 2.75 -13.21 0.12
CA ARG A 167 1.47 -12.75 0.71
C ARG A 167 0.35 -12.57 -0.31
N THR A 168 0.37 -13.36 -1.38
CA THR A 168 -0.67 -13.35 -2.43
C THR A 168 -2.04 -13.74 -1.90
N GLY A 169 -2.10 -14.49 -0.80
CA GLY A 169 -3.35 -14.88 -0.15
C GLY A 169 -4.24 -13.69 0.21
N TYR A 170 -3.67 -12.56 0.60
CA TYR A 170 -4.47 -11.34 0.86
C TYR A 170 -5.10 -10.76 -0.41
N THR A 171 -4.44 -10.93 -1.56
CA THR A 171 -5.02 -10.55 -2.85
C THR A 171 -6.10 -11.53 -3.27
N GLU A 172 -5.88 -12.82 -3.09
CA GLU A 172 -6.86 -13.88 -3.36
C GLU A 172 -8.14 -13.69 -2.54
N ASP A 173 -8.02 -13.18 -1.30
CA ASP A 173 -9.17 -12.95 -0.42
C ASP A 173 -10.09 -11.81 -0.86
N VAL A 174 -9.70 -11.01 -1.86
CA VAL A 174 -10.47 -9.83 -2.34
C VAL A 174 -10.81 -9.86 -3.83
N ILE A 175 -10.32 -10.84 -4.57
CA ILE A 175 -10.68 -11.06 -5.97
C ILE A 175 -11.90 -11.97 -6.05
#